data_d7646cc69b023d6643033516fd9a3b77
#
_entry.id   d7646cc69b023d6643033516fd9a3b77
#
_cell.length_a   1.000
_cell.length_b   1.000
_cell.length_c   1.000
_cell.angle_alpha   90.00
_cell.angle_beta   90.00
_cell.angle_gamma   90.00
#
_symmetry.space_group_name_H-M   'P 1'
#
loop_
_entity.id
_entity.type
_entity.pdbx_description
1 polymer ?
#
loop_
_entity_poly.entity_id
_entity_poly.type
_entity_poly.pdbx_seq_one_letter_code
_entity_poly.pdbx_strand_id
1 'polypeptide(L)'
;RHALLIASCGWVIVSAASALPFMIHGAIPSFADAFFEMMSGYTTSGSTILTDIEVVPHGLLFWRSETHLIGGMGFVTLAVFLLPHGVSGLRLFRAESSPGQTITRERFTERNRDAMVVLWAIYLILNTAQALLLLAGGMSLFDSLCHTFGTVSTSGYSPYNASLGHYDSAYFDWVVIVFMFLGGVSFVLFYWVARGDWQALGINTE
;
A
#
# COMPACT_ATOMS: atom_id res chain seq x y z
N ARG A 1 8.03 14.86 16.38
CA ARG A 1 8.81 13.74 16.97
C ARG A 1 7.91 12.59 17.45
N HIS A 2 6.82 12.89 18.21
CA HIS A 2 5.92 11.82 18.72
C HIS A 2 5.23 11.01 17.64
N ALA A 3 4.79 11.63 16.53
CA ALA A 3 4.13 10.92 15.42
C ALA A 3 5.04 9.88 14.75
N LEU A 4 6.32 10.21 14.55
CA LEU A 4 7.30 9.26 14.00
C LEU A 4 7.56 8.09 14.94
N LEU A 5 7.69 8.35 16.23
CA LEU A 5 7.86 7.29 17.23
C LEU A 5 6.65 6.36 17.29
N ILE A 6 5.43 6.93 17.31
CA ILE A 6 4.19 6.15 17.29
C ILE A 6 4.11 5.27 16.04
N ALA A 7 4.44 5.83 14.87
CA ALA A 7 4.45 5.07 13.63
C ALA A 7 5.46 3.93 13.64
N SER A 8 6.73 4.22 14.00
CA SER A 8 7.80 3.21 14.03
C SER A 8 7.52 2.10 15.06
N CYS A 9 7.11 2.47 16.27
CA CYS A 9 6.72 1.50 17.29
C CYS A 9 5.47 0.70 16.88
N GLY A 10 4.51 1.36 16.23
CA GLY A 10 3.31 0.73 15.70
C GLY A 10 3.64 -0.39 14.72
N TRP A 11 4.50 -0.13 13.74
CA TRP A 11 4.95 -1.17 12.78
C TRP A 11 5.64 -2.35 13.47
N VAL A 12 6.50 -2.08 14.45
CA VAL A 12 7.19 -3.14 15.23
C VAL A 12 6.18 -3.99 15.99
N ILE A 13 5.24 -3.37 16.71
CA ILE A 13 4.25 -4.09 17.53
C ILE A 13 3.29 -4.91 16.66
N VAL A 14 2.78 -4.31 15.58
CA VAL A 14 1.84 -5.00 14.68
C VAL A 14 2.53 -6.15 13.97
N SER A 15 3.77 -5.98 13.50
CA SER A 15 4.53 -7.06 12.86
C SER A 15 4.84 -8.20 13.83
N ALA A 16 5.17 -7.89 15.09
CA ALA A 16 5.40 -8.90 16.11
C ALA A 16 4.13 -9.71 16.43
N ALA A 17 2.98 -9.04 16.55
CA ALA A 17 1.70 -9.71 16.76
C ALA A 17 1.29 -10.56 15.54
N SER A 18 1.48 -10.04 14.33
CA SER A 18 1.15 -10.72 13.07
C SER A 18 2.06 -11.92 12.76
N ALA A 19 3.21 -12.04 13.39
CA ALA A 19 4.11 -13.18 13.28
C ALA A 19 3.55 -14.44 14.00
N LEU A 20 2.71 -14.26 15.01
CA LEU A 20 2.19 -15.35 15.84
C LEU A 20 1.46 -16.46 15.05
N PRO A 21 0.57 -16.19 14.08
CA PRO A 21 -0.09 -17.22 13.30
C PRO A 21 0.88 -18.17 12.58
N PHE A 22 1.99 -17.63 12.04
CA PHE A 22 3.02 -18.42 11.36
C PHE A 22 3.78 -19.34 12.33
N MET A 23 4.08 -18.83 13.53
CA MET A 23 4.75 -19.60 14.57
C MET A 23 3.85 -20.70 15.15
N ILE A 24 2.58 -20.37 15.45
CA ILE A 24 1.61 -21.32 16.01
C ILE A 24 1.33 -22.46 15.03
N HIS A 25 1.21 -22.14 13.75
CA HIS A 25 1.03 -23.15 12.71
C HIS A 25 2.32 -23.97 12.45
N GLY A 26 3.49 -23.43 12.78
CA GLY A 26 4.79 -24.06 12.50
C GLY A 26 5.33 -23.81 11.08
N ALA A 27 4.67 -22.98 10.27
CA ALA A 27 5.15 -22.61 8.92
C ALA A 27 6.47 -21.83 8.97
N ILE A 28 6.61 -20.97 9.99
CA ILE A 28 7.85 -20.24 10.30
C ILE A 28 8.05 -20.34 11.82
N PRO A 29 8.80 -21.34 12.31
CA PRO A 29 8.91 -21.59 13.75
C PRO A 29 9.74 -20.50 14.49
N SER A 30 10.70 -19.87 13.80
CA SER A 30 11.55 -18.83 14.37
C SER A 30 10.80 -17.51 14.48
N PHE A 31 10.78 -16.92 15.68
CA PHE A 31 10.18 -15.59 15.86
C PHE A 31 10.87 -14.52 15.02
N ALA A 32 12.19 -14.54 14.93
CA ALA A 32 12.94 -13.56 14.15
C ALA A 32 12.55 -13.60 12.67
N ASP A 33 12.41 -14.80 12.12
CA ASP A 33 12.06 -15.02 10.72
C ASP A 33 10.59 -14.65 10.44
N ALA A 34 9.66 -15.07 11.31
CA ALA A 34 8.26 -14.70 11.21
C ALA A 34 8.05 -13.19 11.38
N PHE A 35 8.78 -12.55 12.28
CA PHE A 35 8.77 -11.11 12.45
C PHE A 35 9.31 -10.39 11.21
N PHE A 36 10.41 -10.87 10.63
CA PHE A 36 10.97 -10.33 9.39
C PHE A 36 9.94 -10.40 8.24
N GLU A 37 9.31 -11.55 8.04
CA GLU A 37 8.30 -11.75 7.00
C GLU A 37 7.12 -10.77 7.15
N MET A 38 6.60 -10.59 8.38
CA MET A 38 5.50 -9.67 8.65
C MET A 38 5.95 -8.20 8.56
N MET A 39 7.14 -7.87 9.04
CA MET A 39 7.69 -6.52 8.89
C MET A 39 7.89 -6.15 7.43
N SER A 40 8.41 -7.08 6.62
CA SER A 40 8.53 -6.92 5.17
C SER A 40 7.15 -6.70 4.51
N GLY A 41 6.12 -7.41 4.99
CA GLY A 41 4.74 -7.20 4.54
C GLY A 41 4.23 -5.80 4.84
N TYR A 42 4.26 -5.37 6.09
CA TYR A 42 3.75 -4.06 6.51
C TYR A 42 4.55 -2.88 5.97
N THR A 43 5.86 -3.03 5.77
CA THR A 43 6.69 -2.00 5.13
C THR A 43 6.62 -2.02 3.61
N THR A 44 5.80 -2.90 3.04
CA THR A 44 5.65 -3.11 1.58
C THR A 44 6.98 -3.38 0.87
N SER A 45 7.94 -3.98 1.56
CA SER A 45 9.27 -4.31 1.02
C SER A 45 9.23 -5.52 0.08
N GLY A 46 8.35 -6.51 0.35
CA GLY A 46 8.20 -7.71 -0.46
C GLY A 46 9.32 -8.74 -0.34
N SER A 47 10.28 -8.53 0.56
CA SER A 47 11.34 -9.51 0.83
C SER A 47 10.80 -10.69 1.63
N THR A 48 11.14 -11.93 1.25
CA THR A 48 10.65 -13.14 1.91
C THR A 48 11.79 -14.07 2.31
N ILE A 49 11.59 -14.77 3.43
CA ILE A 49 12.45 -15.87 3.86
C ILE A 49 11.92 -17.24 3.42
N LEU A 50 10.66 -17.28 2.92
CA LEU A 50 10.06 -18.51 2.48
C LEU A 50 10.75 -19.00 1.19
N THR A 51 11.32 -20.18 1.25
CA THR A 51 11.97 -20.84 0.11
C THR A 51 10.98 -21.62 -0.76
N ASP A 52 9.88 -22.06 -0.14
CA ASP A 52 8.76 -22.71 -0.82
C ASP A 52 7.44 -22.12 -0.28
N ILE A 53 6.79 -21.31 -1.10
CA ILE A 53 5.58 -20.57 -0.73
C ILE A 53 4.36 -21.49 -0.82
N GLU A 54 4.36 -22.42 -1.77
CA GLU A 54 3.20 -23.24 -2.12
C GLU A 54 2.87 -24.29 -1.06
N VAL A 55 3.81 -24.60 -0.17
CA VAL A 55 3.55 -25.51 0.99
C VAL A 55 2.84 -24.80 2.15
N VAL A 56 2.79 -23.46 2.13
CA VAL A 56 2.17 -22.67 3.20
C VAL A 56 0.65 -22.65 2.99
N PRO A 57 -0.16 -22.90 4.06
CA PRO A 57 -1.61 -22.86 3.94
C PRO A 57 -2.16 -21.55 3.39
N HIS A 58 -3.18 -21.63 2.54
CA HIS A 58 -3.82 -20.47 1.90
C HIS A 58 -4.23 -19.37 2.89
N GLY A 59 -4.67 -19.74 4.10
CA GLY A 59 -5.03 -18.77 5.15
C GLY A 59 -3.85 -17.92 5.60
N LEU A 60 -2.65 -18.51 5.73
CA LEU A 60 -1.43 -17.78 6.08
C LEU A 60 -0.90 -16.97 4.89
N LEU A 61 -1.02 -17.46 3.66
CA LEU A 61 -0.66 -16.72 2.46
C LEU A 61 -1.57 -15.51 2.27
N PHE A 62 -2.88 -15.64 2.55
CA PHE A 62 -3.82 -14.52 2.55
C PHE A 62 -3.45 -13.51 3.62
N TRP A 63 -3.22 -13.96 4.86
CA TRP A 63 -2.77 -13.10 5.96
C TRP A 63 -1.50 -12.32 5.61
N ARG A 64 -0.53 -13.01 4.99
CA ARG A 64 0.71 -12.42 4.47
C ARG A 64 0.43 -11.33 3.43
N SER A 65 -0.44 -11.59 2.47
CA SER A 65 -0.81 -10.65 1.42
C SER A 65 -1.61 -9.46 1.95
N GLU A 66 -2.47 -9.67 2.97
CA GLU A 66 -3.25 -8.63 3.62
C GLU A 66 -2.36 -7.61 4.34
N THR A 67 -1.18 -8.03 4.86
CA THR A 67 -0.21 -7.09 5.44
C THR A 67 0.25 -6.03 4.43
N HIS A 68 0.33 -6.36 3.14
CA HIS A 68 0.65 -5.42 2.08
C HIS A 68 -0.47 -4.39 1.86
N LEU A 69 -1.73 -4.83 1.87
CA LEU A 69 -2.87 -3.93 1.75
C LEU A 69 -2.88 -2.91 2.90
N ILE A 70 -2.73 -3.38 4.13
CA ILE A 70 -2.71 -2.54 5.33
C ILE A 70 -1.45 -1.65 5.34
N GLY A 71 -0.30 -2.21 4.98
CA GLY A 71 0.97 -1.51 4.91
C GLY A 71 0.96 -0.35 3.92
N GLY A 72 0.45 -0.58 2.71
CA GLY A 72 0.28 0.46 1.69
C GLY A 72 -0.65 1.59 2.14
N MET A 73 -1.79 1.25 2.76
CA MET A 73 -2.69 2.25 3.37
C MET A 73 -2.01 3.02 4.50
N GLY A 74 -1.24 2.33 5.35
CA GLY A 74 -0.47 2.95 6.43
C GLY A 74 0.57 3.93 5.93
N PHE A 75 1.29 3.59 4.87
CA PHE A 75 2.25 4.48 4.23
C PHE A 75 1.59 5.73 3.68
N VAL A 76 0.47 5.61 2.96
CA VAL A 76 -0.32 6.75 2.45
C VAL A 76 -0.76 7.66 3.61
N THR A 77 -1.22 7.08 4.72
CA THR A 77 -1.60 7.83 5.92
C THR A 77 -0.43 8.60 6.51
N LEU A 78 0.73 7.94 6.67
CA LEU A 78 1.95 8.58 7.18
C LEU A 78 2.42 9.71 6.27
N ALA A 79 2.38 9.53 4.97
CA ALA A 79 2.74 10.56 4.01
C ALA A 79 1.90 11.83 4.21
N VAL A 80 0.58 11.70 4.37
CA VAL A 80 -0.31 12.85 4.63
C VAL A 80 0.01 13.54 5.95
N PHE A 81 0.36 12.79 7.01
CA PHE A 81 0.71 13.38 8.31
C PHE A 81 2.11 14.00 8.38
N LEU A 82 3.08 13.44 7.64
CA LEU A 82 4.48 13.88 7.69
C LEU A 82 4.78 15.01 6.69
N LEU A 83 4.15 15.00 5.51
CA LEU A 83 4.36 16.01 4.47
C LEU A 83 4.06 17.46 4.89
N PRO A 84 3.12 17.78 5.79
CA PRO A 84 2.90 19.14 6.27
C PRO A 84 4.09 19.76 7.01
N HIS A 85 5.03 18.94 7.48
CA HIS A 85 6.20 19.38 8.25
C HIS A 85 7.49 19.44 7.41
N GLY A 86 7.46 19.00 6.15
CA GLY A 86 8.61 18.89 5.23
C GLY A 86 8.42 19.64 3.93
N VAL A 87 9.08 20.71 3.84
CA VAL A 87 9.69 21.54 2.77
C VAL A 87 8.97 21.80 1.44
N SER A 88 8.20 20.92 0.82
CA SER A 88 7.68 21.20 -0.54
C SER A 88 6.17 21.01 -0.71
N GLY A 89 5.55 20.05 -0.03
CA GLY A 89 4.11 19.79 -0.11
C GLY A 89 3.25 20.93 0.44
N LEU A 90 3.77 21.70 1.40
CA LEU A 90 3.09 22.87 1.99
C LEU A 90 2.87 24.03 0.99
N ARG A 91 3.66 24.14 -0.05
CA ARG A 91 3.48 25.21 -1.06
C ARG A 91 2.26 24.96 -1.93
N LEU A 92 1.97 23.71 -2.25
CA LEU A 92 0.77 23.30 -3.00
C LEU A 92 -0.51 23.53 -2.17
N PHE A 93 -0.48 23.24 -0.87
CA PHE A 93 -1.63 23.50 0.02
C PHE A 93 -1.72 24.98 0.46
N ARG A 94 -0.62 25.76 0.41
CA ARG A 94 -0.61 27.19 0.70
C ARG A 94 -1.08 28.04 -0.47
N ALA A 95 -0.90 27.59 -1.71
CA ALA A 95 -1.28 28.37 -2.89
C ALA A 95 -2.80 28.63 -2.98
N GLU A 96 -3.63 27.79 -2.35
CA GLU A 96 -5.09 28.01 -2.27
C GLU A 96 -5.56 28.82 -1.07
N SER A 97 -4.69 29.16 -0.12
CA SER A 97 -5.07 30.02 1.01
C SER A 97 -4.79 31.47 0.64
N SER A 98 -5.84 32.27 0.54
CA SER A 98 -5.75 33.72 0.34
C SER A 98 -4.82 34.36 1.38
N PRO A 99 -4.00 35.35 1.00
CA PRO A 99 -3.12 36.10 1.93
C PRO A 99 -4.00 36.71 3.04
N GLY A 100 -3.84 36.28 4.27
CA GLY A 100 -4.56 36.83 5.44
C GLY A 100 -5.40 35.83 6.25
N GLN A 101 -5.61 34.60 5.82
CA GLN A 101 -6.28 33.61 6.64
C GLN A 101 -5.30 32.85 7.53
N THR A 102 -5.37 33.08 8.84
CA THR A 102 -4.74 32.23 9.85
C THR A 102 -5.40 30.85 9.79
N ILE A 103 -4.65 29.83 9.36
CA ILE A 103 -5.12 28.44 9.37
C ILE A 103 -5.23 28.01 10.83
N THR A 104 -6.45 27.91 11.35
CA THR A 104 -6.72 27.36 12.68
C THR A 104 -6.40 25.85 12.64
N ARG A 105 -5.92 25.32 13.76
CA ARG A 105 -5.56 23.89 13.95
C ARG A 105 -6.72 22.95 13.59
N GLU A 106 -7.95 23.37 13.78
CA GLU A 106 -9.16 22.62 13.46
C GLU A 106 -9.37 22.45 11.95
N ARG A 107 -9.25 23.53 11.16
CA ARG A 107 -9.33 23.48 9.68
C ARG A 107 -8.22 22.62 9.06
N PHE A 108 -7.04 22.63 9.66
CA PHE A 108 -5.94 21.77 9.21
C PHE A 108 -6.24 20.28 9.43
N THR A 109 -6.84 19.93 10.54
CA THR A 109 -7.21 18.55 10.88
C THR A 109 -8.34 18.03 9.99
N GLU A 110 -9.38 18.83 9.73
CA GLU A 110 -10.49 18.48 8.84
C GLU A 110 -10.01 18.27 7.40
N ARG A 111 -9.19 19.19 6.90
CA ARG A 111 -8.64 19.11 5.53
C ARG A 111 -7.73 17.88 5.33
N ASN A 112 -6.94 17.50 6.32
CA ASN A 112 -6.12 16.30 6.26
C ASN A 112 -6.96 15.02 6.30
N ARG A 113 -8.05 15.01 7.07
CA ARG A 113 -8.99 13.90 7.12
C ARG A 113 -9.64 13.68 5.77
N ASP A 114 -10.12 14.74 5.12
CA ASP A 114 -10.75 14.64 3.82
C ASP A 114 -9.77 14.16 2.74
N ALA A 115 -8.54 14.65 2.78
CA ALA A 115 -7.48 14.17 1.89
C ALA A 115 -7.21 12.67 2.10
N MET A 116 -7.11 12.21 3.35
CA MET A 116 -6.93 10.78 3.66
C MET A 116 -8.06 9.91 3.12
N VAL A 117 -9.31 10.33 3.32
CA VAL A 117 -10.49 9.58 2.85
C VAL A 117 -10.45 9.44 1.32
N VAL A 118 -10.12 10.51 0.61
CA VAL A 118 -10.00 10.47 -0.85
C VAL A 118 -8.87 9.54 -1.29
N LEU A 119 -7.69 9.63 -0.65
CA LEU A 119 -6.55 8.79 -0.99
C LEU A 119 -6.81 7.30 -0.69
N TRP A 120 -7.48 7.01 0.43
CA TRP A 120 -7.90 5.64 0.75
C TRP A 120 -8.94 5.12 -0.25
N ALA A 121 -9.90 5.96 -0.65
CA ALA A 121 -10.87 5.59 -1.66
C ALA A 121 -10.19 5.26 -2.99
N ILE A 122 -9.24 6.08 -3.44
CA ILE A 122 -8.45 5.82 -4.66
C ILE A 122 -7.68 4.51 -4.54
N TYR A 123 -7.00 4.29 -3.42
CA TYR A 123 -6.25 3.05 -3.17
C TYR A 123 -7.16 1.81 -3.22
N LEU A 124 -8.32 1.85 -2.58
CA LEU A 124 -9.29 0.75 -2.60
C LEU A 124 -9.93 0.56 -3.98
N ILE A 125 -10.18 1.63 -4.73
CA ILE A 125 -10.69 1.56 -6.11
C ILE A 125 -9.66 0.86 -7.01
N LEU A 126 -8.38 1.22 -6.91
CA LEU A 126 -7.31 0.57 -7.68
C LEU A 126 -7.21 -0.92 -7.34
N ASN A 127 -7.24 -1.27 -6.05
CA ASN A 127 -7.24 -2.68 -5.62
C ASN A 127 -8.46 -3.43 -6.17
N THR A 128 -9.66 -2.85 -6.05
CA THR A 128 -10.89 -3.48 -6.56
C THR A 128 -10.85 -3.65 -8.07
N ALA A 129 -10.44 -2.63 -8.79
CA ALA A 129 -10.36 -2.66 -10.25
C ALA A 129 -9.37 -3.73 -10.74
N GLN A 130 -8.19 -3.81 -10.16
CA GLN A 130 -7.21 -4.84 -10.51
C GLN A 130 -7.72 -6.24 -10.19
N ALA A 131 -8.28 -6.46 -8.99
CA ALA A 131 -8.81 -7.76 -8.61
C ALA A 131 -9.92 -8.23 -9.59
N LEU A 132 -10.82 -7.33 -9.99
CA LEU A 132 -11.87 -7.64 -10.97
C LEU A 132 -11.30 -7.98 -12.35
N LEU A 133 -10.26 -7.29 -12.82
CA LEU A 133 -9.61 -7.59 -14.09
C LEU A 133 -8.90 -8.95 -14.05
N LEU A 134 -8.19 -9.27 -12.95
CA LEU A 134 -7.55 -10.58 -12.80
C LEU A 134 -8.59 -11.70 -12.74
N LEU A 135 -9.70 -11.51 -12.01
CA LEU A 135 -10.83 -12.44 -12.00
C LEU A 135 -11.45 -12.63 -13.39
N ALA A 136 -11.66 -11.54 -14.14
CA ALA A 136 -12.20 -11.59 -15.49
C ALA A 136 -11.29 -12.36 -16.46
N GLY A 137 -9.98 -12.37 -16.21
CA GLY A 137 -9.01 -13.18 -16.94
C GLY A 137 -9.01 -14.67 -16.57
N GLY A 138 -9.80 -15.07 -15.55
CA GLY A 138 -9.90 -16.47 -15.11
C GLY A 138 -9.02 -16.85 -13.91
N MET A 139 -8.37 -15.87 -13.25
CA MET A 139 -7.64 -16.12 -12.02
C MET A 139 -8.60 -16.43 -10.87
N SER A 140 -8.21 -17.28 -9.91
CA SER A 140 -9.02 -17.55 -8.73
C SER A 140 -9.22 -16.27 -7.89
N LEU A 141 -10.29 -16.20 -7.10
CA LEU A 141 -10.53 -15.05 -6.21
C LEU A 141 -9.39 -14.87 -5.21
N PHE A 142 -8.89 -15.97 -4.66
CA PHE A 142 -7.79 -15.97 -3.70
C PHE A 142 -6.51 -15.36 -4.33
N ASP A 143 -6.13 -15.86 -5.50
CA ASP A 143 -4.91 -15.40 -6.18
C ASP A 143 -5.05 -13.96 -6.66
N SER A 144 -6.24 -13.59 -7.18
CA SER A 144 -6.53 -12.22 -7.62
C SER A 144 -6.34 -11.23 -6.49
N LEU A 145 -6.82 -11.55 -5.27
CA LEU A 145 -6.65 -10.69 -4.10
C LEU A 145 -5.19 -10.62 -3.67
N CYS A 146 -4.51 -11.78 -3.56
CA CYS A 146 -3.10 -11.82 -3.15
C CYS A 146 -2.20 -11.02 -4.10
N HIS A 147 -2.34 -11.23 -5.41
CA HIS A 147 -1.56 -10.50 -6.41
C HIS A 147 -1.91 -9.01 -6.43
N THR A 148 -3.18 -8.66 -6.27
CA THR A 148 -3.62 -7.25 -6.24
C THR A 148 -3.02 -6.52 -5.05
N PHE A 149 -3.08 -7.09 -3.84
CA PHE A 149 -2.50 -6.47 -2.64
C PHE A 149 -1.00 -6.25 -2.79
N GLY A 150 -0.29 -7.21 -3.37
CA GLY A 150 1.14 -7.09 -3.67
C GLY A 150 1.46 -6.06 -4.75
N THR A 151 0.60 -5.90 -5.75
CA THR A 151 0.85 -5.02 -6.90
C THR A 151 0.59 -3.54 -6.55
N VAL A 152 -0.60 -3.21 -6.06
CA VAL A 152 -1.00 -1.81 -5.79
C VAL A 152 -0.18 -1.21 -4.63
N SER A 153 0.23 -2.03 -3.66
CA SER A 153 1.15 -1.61 -2.59
C SER A 153 2.60 -1.52 -3.04
N THR A 154 2.92 -1.89 -4.29
CA THR A 154 4.27 -1.94 -4.87
C THR A 154 5.24 -2.86 -4.11
N SER A 155 4.73 -3.94 -3.51
CA SER A 155 5.50 -4.85 -2.65
C SER A 155 5.91 -6.16 -3.31
N GLY A 156 4.98 -6.90 -3.94
CA GLY A 156 5.28 -8.03 -4.82
C GLY A 156 5.15 -9.43 -4.22
N TYR A 157 4.55 -9.62 -3.02
CA TYR A 157 4.25 -10.98 -2.54
C TYR A 157 3.30 -11.72 -3.46
N SER A 158 3.58 -13.00 -3.67
CA SER A 158 2.77 -13.92 -4.46
C SER A 158 2.46 -15.18 -3.64
N PRO A 159 1.35 -15.87 -3.92
CA PRO A 159 1.07 -17.20 -3.39
C PRO A 159 1.85 -18.31 -4.11
N TYR A 160 2.58 -18.00 -5.19
CA TYR A 160 3.33 -18.96 -5.99
C TYR A 160 4.83 -18.62 -6.02
N ASN A 161 5.68 -19.66 -6.05
CA ASN A 161 7.12 -19.52 -6.15
C ASN A 161 7.54 -18.83 -7.47
N ALA A 162 6.85 -19.15 -8.57
CA ALA A 162 7.08 -18.53 -9.87
C ALA A 162 6.40 -17.16 -10.03
N SER A 163 5.72 -16.66 -8.99
CA SER A 163 4.94 -15.42 -9.04
C SER A 163 3.94 -15.42 -10.20
N LEU A 164 3.81 -14.34 -10.97
CA LEU A 164 2.94 -14.28 -12.16
C LEU A 164 3.33 -15.26 -13.26
N GLY A 165 4.60 -15.65 -13.33
CA GLY A 165 5.06 -16.68 -14.27
C GLY A 165 4.36 -18.03 -14.13
N HIS A 166 3.69 -18.28 -12.99
CA HIS A 166 2.84 -19.46 -12.79
C HIS A 166 1.70 -19.56 -13.82
N TYR A 167 1.17 -18.42 -14.28
CA TYR A 167 0.02 -18.39 -15.19
C TYR A 167 0.39 -18.40 -16.66
N ASP A 168 1.64 -18.09 -17.02
CA ASP A 168 2.15 -18.01 -18.40
C ASP A 168 1.17 -17.26 -19.33
N SER A 169 0.73 -16.09 -18.93
CA SER A 169 -0.33 -15.33 -19.59
C SER A 169 0.03 -13.86 -19.74
N ALA A 170 0.23 -13.43 -20.97
CA ALA A 170 0.48 -12.02 -21.31
C ALA A 170 -0.65 -11.09 -20.83
N TYR A 171 -1.90 -11.57 -20.69
CA TYR A 171 -2.99 -10.77 -20.16
C TYR A 171 -2.73 -10.36 -18.70
N PHE A 172 -2.34 -11.31 -17.86
CA PHE A 172 -2.04 -11.03 -16.46
C PHE A 172 -0.82 -10.13 -16.31
N ASP A 173 0.20 -10.35 -17.13
CA ASP A 173 1.41 -9.53 -17.14
C ASP A 173 1.05 -8.07 -17.45
N TRP A 174 0.26 -7.81 -18.51
CA TRP A 174 -0.14 -6.46 -18.87
C TRP A 174 -1.02 -5.79 -17.82
N VAL A 175 -2.00 -6.52 -17.26
CA VAL A 175 -2.82 -5.99 -16.16
C VAL A 175 -1.93 -5.57 -15.00
N VAL A 176 -1.03 -6.43 -14.55
CA VAL A 176 -0.15 -6.14 -13.41
C VAL A 176 0.80 -4.99 -13.73
N ILE A 177 1.43 -4.93 -14.91
CA ILE A 177 2.32 -3.83 -15.32
C ILE A 177 1.60 -2.48 -15.23
N VAL A 178 0.37 -2.39 -15.74
CA VAL A 178 -0.42 -1.15 -15.68
C VAL A 178 -0.68 -0.73 -14.23
N PHE A 179 -1.09 -1.68 -13.37
CA PHE A 179 -1.37 -1.36 -11.98
C PHE A 179 -0.11 -1.14 -11.13
N MET A 180 1.03 -1.76 -11.45
CA MET A 180 2.33 -1.42 -10.87
C MET A 180 2.69 0.04 -11.16
N PHE A 181 2.51 0.45 -12.43
CA PHE A 181 2.75 1.85 -12.80
C PHE A 181 1.81 2.80 -12.05
N LEU A 182 0.52 2.51 -12.00
CA LEU A 182 -0.47 3.31 -11.26
C LEU A 182 -0.18 3.35 -9.75
N GLY A 183 0.19 2.22 -9.14
CA GLY A 183 0.57 2.14 -7.73
C GLY A 183 1.84 2.93 -7.39
N GLY A 184 2.77 3.03 -8.35
CA GLY A 184 4.02 3.81 -8.22
C GLY A 184 3.84 5.31 -8.43
N VAL A 185 2.72 5.76 -9.00
CA VAL A 185 2.42 7.19 -9.17
C VAL A 185 2.08 7.80 -7.82
N SER A 186 2.57 9.03 -7.60
CA SER A 186 2.24 9.77 -6.37
C SER A 186 0.72 9.88 -6.15
N PHE A 187 0.23 9.39 -5.01
CA PHE A 187 -1.20 9.46 -4.66
C PHE A 187 -1.73 10.90 -4.60
N VAL A 188 -0.87 11.89 -4.36
CA VAL A 188 -1.21 13.31 -4.40
C VAL A 188 -1.66 13.72 -5.80
N LEU A 189 -1.07 13.15 -6.84
CA LEU A 189 -1.45 13.40 -8.22
C LEU A 189 -2.88 12.93 -8.52
N PHE A 190 -3.22 11.72 -8.06
CA PHE A 190 -4.60 11.20 -8.15
C PHE A 190 -5.61 12.09 -7.42
N TYR A 191 -5.22 12.67 -6.28
CA TYR A 191 -6.07 13.59 -5.55
C TYR A 191 -6.41 14.85 -6.37
N TRP A 192 -5.41 15.45 -7.06
CA TRP A 192 -5.62 16.61 -7.92
C TRP A 192 -6.45 16.27 -9.16
N VAL A 193 -6.18 15.13 -9.80
CA VAL A 193 -6.96 14.64 -10.93
C VAL A 193 -8.41 14.40 -10.52
N ALA A 194 -8.67 13.80 -9.37
CA ALA A 194 -10.01 13.56 -8.85
C ALA A 194 -10.78 14.87 -8.57
N ARG A 195 -10.07 15.97 -8.31
CA ARG A 195 -10.66 17.32 -8.16
C ARG A 195 -10.82 18.09 -9.48
N GLY A 196 -10.42 17.50 -10.59
CA GLY A 196 -10.53 18.13 -11.93
C GLY A 196 -9.38 19.09 -12.26
N ASP A 197 -8.33 19.15 -11.47
CA ASP A 197 -7.16 19.98 -11.74
C ASP A 197 -6.12 19.21 -12.58
N TRP A 198 -6.36 19.16 -13.87
CA TRP A 198 -5.48 18.50 -14.85
C TRP A 198 -4.17 19.25 -15.09
N GLN A 199 -4.10 20.54 -14.70
CA GLN A 199 -2.88 21.34 -14.86
C GLN A 199 -1.77 20.88 -13.90
N ALA A 200 -2.14 20.26 -12.79
CA ALA A 200 -1.18 19.66 -11.85
C ALA A 200 -0.31 18.55 -12.49
N LEU A 201 -0.78 17.90 -13.57
CA LEU A 201 -0.02 16.91 -14.33
C LEU A 201 1.15 17.52 -15.11
N GLY A 202 1.05 18.79 -15.51
CA GLY A 202 2.08 19.48 -16.31
C GLY A 202 3.15 20.20 -15.49
N ILE A 203 2.96 20.34 -14.18
CA ILE A 203 3.85 21.13 -13.30
C ILE A 203 4.91 20.24 -12.61
N ASN A 204 4.67 18.93 -12.51
CA ASN A 204 5.65 17.99 -11.97
C ASN A 204 6.59 17.45 -13.07
N THR A 205 7.49 18.32 -13.55
CA THR A 205 8.69 17.93 -14.30
C THR A 205 9.86 17.88 -13.32
N GLU A 206 9.88 16.91 -12.41
CA GLU A 206 11.08 16.44 -11.71
C GLU A 206 11.14 14.93 -11.75
#